data_2f47e9fc16bd817e679b2a057409b821
#
_entry.id   2f47e9fc16bd817e679b2a057409b821
#
_cell.length_a   1.000
_cell.length_b   1.000
_cell.length_c   1.000
_cell.angle_alpha   90.00
_cell.angle_beta   90.00
_cell.angle_gamma   90.00
#
_symmetry.space_group_name_H-M   'P 1'
#
loop_
_entity.id
_entity.type
_entity.pdbx_description
1 polymer ?
#
loop_
_entity_poly.entity_id
_entity_poly.type
_entity_poly.pdbx_seq_one_letter_code
_entity_poly.pdbx_strand_id
1 'polypeptide(L)'
;NLDLVKKNWPSRLGVPPERMVSGVPAYVDGSMLEIAEGVGGRLVNRDRMWHYTEGLKNWNPIWKNHGIRILPGPSSMWFDALGDRFAAPNFPGFDTLSTLEAIQKTGYDYSWFILTEKIIEKEFALSGSEQNPDLTNKSIQEVMKRVLPGPPKPVQAFKEYGEDFIMAHSLQELVEGMNQLAGNELLDFLHIKEQILARDREIDNTFTKDAQVTAIRGARNYIGDKLIRVAKPHKILDPQAGPLIAVRLNILTRKTLGGLQTDLNGAVLNDTDQRIPG
;
A
#
# COMPACT_ATOMS: atom_id res chain seq x y z
N ASN A 1 3.06 -3.48 -18.35
CA ASN A 1 2.13 -4.54 -18.76
C ASN A 1 2.03 -5.59 -17.67
N LEU A 2 0.80 -5.82 -17.14
CA LEU A 2 0.55 -6.77 -16.04
C LEU A 2 0.83 -8.22 -16.46
N ASP A 3 0.59 -8.59 -17.71
CA ASP A 3 0.84 -9.94 -18.20
C ASP A 3 2.34 -10.27 -18.18
N LEU A 4 3.18 -9.29 -18.54
CA LEU A 4 4.63 -9.42 -18.46
C LEU A 4 5.11 -9.53 -17.01
N VAL A 5 4.49 -8.79 -16.08
CA VAL A 5 4.77 -8.90 -14.64
C VAL A 5 4.40 -10.30 -14.14
N LYS A 6 3.22 -10.82 -14.49
CA LYS A 6 2.80 -12.19 -14.12
C LYS A 6 3.71 -13.25 -14.70
N LYS A 7 4.13 -13.10 -15.97
CA LYS A 7 5.10 -14.02 -16.63
C LYS A 7 6.44 -14.09 -15.90
N ASN A 8 6.90 -12.96 -15.34
CA ASN A 8 8.16 -12.87 -14.60
C ASN A 8 7.98 -12.90 -13.09
N TRP A 9 6.81 -13.35 -12.59
CA TRP A 9 6.54 -13.43 -11.16
C TRP A 9 7.53 -14.40 -10.49
N PRO A 10 8.17 -14.00 -9.38
CA PRO A 10 9.16 -14.87 -8.74
C PRO A 10 8.51 -16.11 -8.12
N SER A 11 9.00 -17.27 -8.47
CA SER A 11 8.48 -18.56 -8.01
C SER A 11 8.47 -18.70 -6.48
N ARG A 12 9.40 -18.04 -5.78
CA ARG A 12 9.46 -18.00 -4.30
C ARG A 12 8.22 -17.35 -3.65
N LEU A 13 7.49 -16.53 -4.40
CA LEU A 13 6.26 -15.88 -3.95
C LEU A 13 4.99 -16.65 -4.34
N GLY A 14 5.13 -17.86 -4.92
CA GLY A 14 4.00 -18.67 -5.32
C GLY A 14 3.31 -18.20 -6.61
N VAL A 15 1.99 -18.32 -6.65
CA VAL A 15 1.18 -17.95 -7.81
C VAL A 15 1.09 -16.43 -7.95
N PRO A 16 1.19 -15.87 -9.18
CA PRO A 16 1.00 -14.45 -9.39
C PRO A 16 -0.39 -13.98 -8.94
N PRO A 17 -0.52 -12.80 -8.35
CA PRO A 17 -1.81 -12.23 -7.97
C PRO A 17 -2.76 -12.08 -9.16
N GLU A 18 -4.01 -12.42 -8.98
CA GLU A 18 -5.06 -12.14 -9.97
C GLU A 18 -5.41 -10.65 -9.99
N ARG A 19 -5.57 -10.08 -8.79
CA ARG A 19 -5.94 -8.68 -8.55
C ARG A 19 -4.68 -7.84 -8.37
N MET A 20 -4.09 -7.41 -9.47
CA MET A 20 -2.94 -6.51 -9.44
C MET A 20 -3.31 -5.19 -10.09
N VAL A 21 -2.94 -4.08 -9.46
CA VAL A 21 -3.12 -2.74 -10.02
C VAL A 21 -1.80 -2.17 -10.51
N SER A 22 -1.85 -1.29 -11.51
CA SER A 22 -0.68 -0.72 -12.18
C SER A 22 -0.51 0.76 -11.82
N GLY A 23 0.61 1.09 -11.21
CA GLY A 23 1.00 2.48 -10.91
C GLY A 23 1.79 3.15 -12.04
N VAL A 24 1.72 2.63 -13.26
CA VAL A 24 2.40 3.19 -14.44
C VAL A 24 1.45 3.27 -15.63
N PRO A 25 1.62 4.28 -16.52
CA PRO A 25 0.81 4.42 -17.73
C PRO A 25 0.85 3.19 -18.65
N ALA A 26 -0.21 3.00 -19.44
CA ALA A 26 -0.37 1.83 -20.31
C ALA A 26 0.74 1.68 -21.36
N TYR A 27 1.34 2.80 -21.80
CA TYR A 27 2.44 2.78 -22.77
C TYR A 27 3.78 2.30 -22.18
N VAL A 28 3.87 2.13 -20.86
CA VAL A 28 5.02 1.48 -20.22
C VAL A 28 4.74 -0.04 -20.22
N ASP A 29 4.82 -0.62 -21.37
CA ASP A 29 4.38 -2.01 -21.66
C ASP A 29 5.49 -3.05 -21.66
N GLY A 30 6.77 -2.62 -21.69
CA GLY A 30 7.93 -3.48 -21.73
C GLY A 30 8.42 -3.83 -23.15
N SER A 31 7.82 -3.28 -24.21
CA SER A 31 8.21 -3.52 -25.61
C SER A 31 9.68 -3.24 -25.89
N MET A 32 10.23 -2.20 -25.25
CA MET A 32 11.65 -1.89 -25.39
C MET A 32 12.59 -2.98 -24.86
N LEU A 33 12.14 -3.81 -23.92
CA LEU A 33 12.93 -4.95 -23.44
C LEU A 33 13.06 -6.01 -24.53
N GLU A 34 11.97 -6.32 -25.24
CA GLU A 34 11.94 -7.27 -26.35
C GLU A 34 12.81 -6.80 -27.52
N ILE A 35 12.73 -5.50 -27.85
CA ILE A 35 13.56 -4.90 -28.89
C ILE A 35 15.05 -5.00 -28.50
N ALA A 36 15.40 -4.68 -27.26
CA ALA A 36 16.79 -4.74 -26.80
C ALA A 36 17.32 -6.20 -26.78
N GLU A 37 16.52 -7.18 -26.41
CA GLU A 37 16.90 -8.60 -26.52
C GLU A 37 17.05 -9.04 -27.98
N GLY A 38 16.19 -8.56 -28.87
CA GLY A 38 16.24 -8.87 -30.30
C GLY A 38 17.53 -8.42 -30.99
N VAL A 39 18.22 -7.42 -30.44
CA VAL A 39 19.55 -6.97 -30.90
C VAL A 39 20.69 -7.54 -30.05
N GLY A 40 20.42 -8.52 -29.21
CA GLY A 40 21.39 -9.26 -28.42
C GLY A 40 21.67 -8.72 -27.03
N GLY A 41 20.86 -7.77 -26.54
CA GLY A 41 20.97 -7.23 -25.17
C GLY A 41 20.59 -8.26 -24.12
N ARG A 42 21.42 -8.40 -23.09
CA ARG A 42 21.14 -9.31 -21.98
C ARG A 42 20.25 -8.65 -20.92
N LEU A 43 19.12 -9.31 -20.59
CA LEU A 43 18.28 -8.94 -19.46
C LEU A 43 18.66 -9.75 -18.22
N VAL A 44 18.85 -9.05 -17.10
CA VAL A 44 19.18 -9.66 -15.81
C VAL A 44 18.11 -9.40 -14.76
N ASN A 45 17.97 -10.30 -13.80
CA ASN A 45 17.05 -10.17 -12.66
C ASN A 45 15.58 -9.89 -13.07
N ARG A 46 15.06 -10.58 -14.07
CA ARG A 46 13.72 -10.39 -14.63
C ARG A 46 12.61 -10.58 -13.60
N ASP A 47 12.83 -11.43 -12.59
CA ASP A 47 11.92 -11.73 -11.50
C ASP A 47 11.98 -10.72 -10.35
N ARG A 48 12.89 -9.75 -10.42
CA ARG A 48 13.04 -8.71 -9.40
C ARG A 48 12.23 -7.49 -9.75
N MET A 49 11.10 -7.35 -9.07
CA MET A 49 10.17 -6.24 -9.27
C MET A 49 9.90 -5.55 -7.94
N TRP A 50 9.57 -4.27 -8.01
CA TRP A 50 9.13 -3.52 -6.85
C TRP A 50 7.61 -3.47 -6.83
N HIS A 51 7.04 -4.31 -6.00
CA HIS A 51 5.62 -4.29 -5.70
C HIS A 51 5.37 -3.52 -4.40
N TYR A 52 4.20 -2.90 -4.32
CA TYR A 52 3.70 -2.30 -3.09
C TYR A 52 2.46 -3.07 -2.65
N THR A 53 2.26 -3.17 -1.36
CA THR A 53 1.14 -3.88 -0.74
C THR A 53 -0.02 -2.97 -0.37
N GLU A 54 0.16 -1.65 -0.51
CA GLU A 54 -0.82 -0.62 -0.18
C GLU A 54 -1.44 0.04 -1.43
N GLY A 55 -1.80 -0.78 -2.43
CA GLY A 55 -2.41 -0.33 -3.67
C GLY A 55 -3.92 -0.13 -3.55
N LEU A 56 -4.43 0.95 -4.13
CA LEU A 56 -5.85 1.23 -4.32
C LEU A 56 -6.17 1.22 -5.81
N LYS A 57 -7.36 0.79 -6.19
CA LYS A 57 -7.89 1.10 -7.51
C LYS A 57 -8.22 2.57 -7.59
N ASN A 58 -7.74 3.24 -8.63
CA ASN A 58 -8.05 4.65 -8.82
C ASN A 58 -9.53 4.82 -9.18
N TRP A 59 -10.24 5.62 -8.41
CA TRP A 59 -11.66 5.95 -8.66
C TRP A 59 -11.85 6.75 -9.98
N ASN A 60 -10.80 7.44 -10.44
CA ASN A 60 -10.77 8.15 -11.73
C ASN A 60 -9.62 7.63 -12.60
N PRO A 61 -9.73 6.43 -13.19
CA PRO A 61 -8.61 5.77 -13.87
C PRO A 61 -8.29 6.45 -15.20
N ILE A 62 -7.00 6.70 -15.46
CA ILE A 62 -6.48 7.23 -16.73
C ILE A 62 -6.10 6.08 -17.68
N TRP A 63 -5.82 4.88 -17.14
CA TRP A 63 -5.54 3.66 -17.92
C TRP A 63 -6.16 2.44 -17.24
N LYS A 64 -6.20 1.33 -17.94
CA LYS A 64 -6.73 0.07 -17.42
C LYS A 64 -5.93 -0.40 -16.20
N ASN A 65 -6.64 -0.78 -15.14
CA ASN A 65 -6.07 -1.19 -13.85
C ASN A 65 -5.20 -0.10 -13.18
N HIS A 66 -5.51 1.16 -13.41
CA HIS A 66 -4.79 2.26 -12.78
C HIS A 66 -4.88 2.16 -11.27
N GLY A 67 -3.71 2.04 -10.63
CA GLY A 67 -3.56 1.94 -9.18
C GLY A 67 -2.80 3.12 -8.59
N ILE A 68 -3.24 3.51 -7.41
CA ILE A 68 -2.58 4.54 -6.59
C ILE A 68 -2.05 3.86 -5.33
N ARG A 69 -0.87 4.25 -4.87
CA ARG A 69 -0.32 3.77 -3.61
C ARG A 69 -0.70 4.69 -2.46
N ILE A 70 -1.15 4.12 -1.35
CA ILE A 70 -1.17 4.83 -0.07
C ILE A 70 0.26 4.89 0.49
N LEU A 71 0.64 6.06 1.00
CA LEU A 71 1.82 6.27 1.82
C LEU A 71 1.34 6.41 3.27
N PRO A 72 1.13 5.29 4.00
CA PRO A 72 0.47 5.32 5.28
C PRO A 72 1.42 5.79 6.39
N GLY A 73 0.84 6.34 7.46
CA GLY A 73 1.47 6.36 8.78
C GLY A 73 1.28 5.02 9.51
N PRO A 74 1.81 4.88 10.72
CA PRO A 74 1.91 3.57 11.39
C PRO A 74 0.64 3.11 12.10
N SER A 75 -0.45 3.92 12.17
CA SER A 75 -1.52 3.69 13.15
C SER A 75 -2.66 2.80 12.68
N SER A 76 -2.84 2.61 11.36
CA SER A 76 -3.84 1.69 10.82
C SER A 76 -3.52 0.26 11.25
N MET A 77 -4.51 -0.50 11.73
CA MET A 77 -4.32 -1.93 11.94
C MET A 77 -4.36 -2.64 10.60
N TRP A 78 -3.40 -3.54 10.38
CA TRP A 78 -3.27 -4.27 9.12
C TRP A 78 -3.66 -5.72 9.30
N PHE A 79 -4.65 -6.15 8.55
CA PHE A 79 -5.18 -7.52 8.56
C PHE A 79 -4.98 -8.17 7.19
N ASP A 80 -4.77 -9.45 7.20
CA ASP A 80 -4.79 -10.25 5.97
C ASP A 80 -6.24 -10.54 5.49
N ALA A 81 -6.37 -11.29 4.41
CA ALA A 81 -7.67 -11.65 3.85
C ALA A 81 -8.49 -12.59 4.74
N LEU A 82 -7.87 -13.26 5.70
CA LEU A 82 -8.52 -14.19 6.64
C LEU A 82 -8.94 -13.50 7.94
N GLY A 83 -8.57 -12.23 8.13
CA GLY A 83 -8.89 -11.46 9.33
C GLY A 83 -7.84 -11.57 10.44
N ASP A 84 -6.65 -12.09 10.13
CA ASP A 84 -5.54 -12.11 11.07
C ASP A 84 -4.71 -10.82 10.96
N ARG A 85 -4.46 -10.17 12.11
CA ARG A 85 -3.57 -9.01 12.17
C ARG A 85 -2.15 -9.45 11.86
N PHE A 86 -1.50 -8.76 10.91
CA PHE A 86 -0.11 -9.04 10.60
C PHE A 86 0.80 -8.90 11.84
N ALA A 87 1.68 -9.88 12.00
CA ALA A 87 2.71 -9.83 13.02
C ALA A 87 3.81 -8.82 12.67
N ALA A 88 4.51 -8.31 13.69
CA ALA A 88 5.70 -7.50 13.48
C ALA A 88 6.73 -8.26 12.61
N PRO A 89 7.43 -7.59 11.69
CA PRO A 89 7.50 -6.14 11.47
C PRO A 89 6.50 -5.60 10.42
N ASN A 90 5.48 -6.36 10.03
CA ASN A 90 4.55 -6.01 8.94
C ASN A 90 3.54 -4.93 9.37
N PHE A 91 4.06 -3.74 9.67
CA PHE A 91 3.27 -2.55 9.96
C PHE A 91 3.11 -1.68 8.73
N PRO A 92 2.06 -0.82 8.69
CA PRO A 92 1.91 0.14 7.60
C PRO A 92 3.19 0.96 7.39
N GLY A 93 3.73 0.91 6.17
CA GLY A 93 4.91 1.68 5.78
C GLY A 93 6.27 1.16 6.23
N PHE A 94 6.37 -0.05 6.83
CA PHE A 94 7.66 -0.59 7.31
C PHE A 94 8.33 -1.51 6.29
N ASP A 95 7.84 -2.72 6.11
CA ASP A 95 8.47 -3.72 5.24
C ASP A 95 7.51 -4.25 4.18
N THR A 96 7.71 -3.77 2.96
CA THR A 96 6.87 -4.17 1.82
C THR A 96 7.12 -5.62 1.39
N LEU A 97 8.38 -6.12 1.45
CA LEU A 97 8.70 -7.44 0.95
C LEU A 97 8.15 -8.54 1.86
N SER A 98 8.40 -8.45 3.16
CA SER A 98 7.88 -9.43 4.12
C SER A 98 6.35 -9.40 4.21
N THR A 99 5.74 -8.22 4.04
CA THR A 99 4.27 -8.10 3.98
C THR A 99 3.72 -8.75 2.71
N LEU A 100 4.36 -8.56 1.55
CA LEU A 100 3.96 -9.24 0.32
C LEU A 100 4.02 -10.77 0.47
N GLU A 101 5.10 -11.29 1.06
CA GLU A 101 5.24 -12.71 1.36
C GLU A 101 4.16 -13.22 2.32
N ALA A 102 3.83 -12.43 3.35
CA ALA A 102 2.77 -12.77 4.30
C ALA A 102 1.40 -12.82 3.62
N ILE A 103 1.07 -11.84 2.77
CA ILE A 103 -0.17 -11.85 1.97
C ILE A 103 -0.23 -13.11 1.09
N GLN A 104 0.83 -13.40 0.34
CA GLN A 104 0.86 -14.55 -0.59
C GLN A 104 0.70 -15.90 0.14
N LYS A 105 1.22 -16.03 1.36
CA LYS A 105 1.08 -17.24 2.19
C LYS A 105 -0.38 -17.54 2.60
N THR A 106 -1.26 -16.54 2.61
CA THR A 106 -2.68 -16.76 2.88
C THR A 106 -3.43 -17.44 1.73
N GLY A 107 -2.83 -17.47 0.54
CA GLY A 107 -3.49 -17.91 -0.70
C GLY A 107 -4.37 -16.84 -1.35
N TYR A 108 -4.38 -15.62 -0.78
CA TYR A 108 -5.12 -14.46 -1.30
C TYR A 108 -4.16 -13.37 -1.77
N ASP A 109 -4.67 -12.39 -2.49
CA ASP A 109 -3.89 -11.32 -3.12
C ASP A 109 -4.30 -9.91 -2.67
N TYR A 110 -4.96 -9.81 -1.51
CA TYR A 110 -5.39 -8.56 -0.90
C TYR A 110 -5.26 -8.61 0.63
N SER A 111 -5.32 -7.45 1.23
CA SER A 111 -5.30 -7.26 2.68
C SER A 111 -6.17 -6.07 3.07
N TRP A 112 -6.28 -5.77 4.37
CA TRP A 112 -7.18 -4.76 4.88
C TRP A 112 -6.48 -3.83 5.86
N PHE A 113 -6.66 -2.52 5.69
CA PHE A 113 -6.50 -1.60 6.81
C PHE A 113 -7.83 -1.42 7.52
N ILE A 114 -7.80 -1.44 8.87
CA ILE A 114 -8.88 -0.96 9.73
C ILE A 114 -8.35 0.24 10.52
N LEU A 115 -9.05 1.36 10.43
CA LEU A 115 -8.63 2.64 10.98
C LEU A 115 -9.83 3.53 11.34
N THR A 116 -9.53 4.68 11.91
CA THR A 116 -10.52 5.70 12.27
C THR A 116 -10.39 6.93 11.39
N GLU A 117 -11.39 7.80 11.41
CA GLU A 117 -11.32 9.10 10.73
C GLU A 117 -10.07 9.90 11.16
N LYS A 118 -9.73 9.95 12.45
CA LYS A 118 -8.52 10.64 12.94
C LYS A 118 -7.21 10.10 12.36
N ILE A 119 -7.17 8.80 12.02
CA ILE A 119 -5.99 8.21 11.38
C ILE A 119 -5.91 8.64 9.92
N ILE A 120 -7.00 8.51 9.16
CA ILE A 120 -6.96 8.82 7.72
C ILE A 120 -6.67 10.29 7.46
N GLU A 121 -7.24 11.19 8.26
CA GLU A 121 -6.98 12.63 8.16
C GLU A 121 -5.50 12.97 8.27
N LYS A 122 -4.77 12.27 9.15
CA LYS A 122 -3.40 12.60 9.49
C LYS A 122 -2.37 11.79 8.74
N GLU A 123 -2.66 10.51 8.50
CA GLU A 123 -1.64 9.55 8.10
C GLU A 123 -1.71 9.15 6.63
N PHE A 124 -2.83 9.42 5.94
CA PHE A 124 -2.91 9.07 4.54
C PHE A 124 -2.31 10.15 3.65
N ALA A 125 -1.38 9.72 2.79
CA ALA A 125 -0.92 10.45 1.64
C ALA A 125 -0.96 9.50 0.44
N LEU A 126 -1.18 10.04 -0.75
CA LEU A 126 -1.30 9.25 -1.97
C LEU A 126 -0.09 9.50 -2.86
N SER A 127 0.41 8.46 -3.54
CA SER A 127 1.45 8.60 -4.55
C SER A 127 0.81 8.84 -5.92
N GLY A 128 1.50 9.62 -6.75
CA GLY A 128 1.02 10.02 -8.06
C GLY A 128 0.92 11.54 -8.16
N SER A 129 1.37 12.11 -9.27
CA SER A 129 1.36 13.56 -9.45
C SER A 129 -0.05 14.12 -9.56
N GLU A 130 -0.95 13.36 -10.15
CA GLU A 130 -2.37 13.68 -10.31
C GLU A 130 -3.13 13.72 -8.98
N GLN A 131 -2.61 13.02 -7.95
CA GLN A 131 -3.21 12.97 -6.61
C GLN A 131 -2.59 13.97 -5.64
N ASN A 132 -1.50 14.62 -6.03
CA ASN A 132 -0.77 15.56 -5.19
C ASN A 132 -0.49 16.88 -5.94
N PRO A 133 -1.52 17.62 -6.37
CA PRO A 133 -1.32 18.87 -7.12
C PRO A 133 -0.57 19.92 -6.30
N ASP A 134 -0.66 19.88 -4.97
CA ASP A 134 0.09 20.71 -4.04
C ASP A 134 1.60 20.55 -4.22
N LEU A 135 2.09 19.31 -4.27
CA LEU A 135 3.51 19.00 -4.47
C LEU A 135 3.94 19.22 -5.93
N THR A 136 3.11 18.77 -6.89
CA THR A 136 3.40 18.89 -8.33
C THR A 136 3.47 20.34 -8.77
N ASN A 137 2.55 21.18 -8.27
CA ASN A 137 2.51 22.61 -8.59
C ASN A 137 3.34 23.46 -7.61
N LYS A 138 4.08 22.83 -6.68
CA LYS A 138 4.91 23.52 -5.68
C LYS A 138 4.15 24.57 -4.87
N SER A 139 2.88 24.33 -4.57
CA SER A 139 2.02 25.26 -3.83
C SER A 139 2.23 25.13 -2.34
N ILE A 140 2.92 26.09 -1.73
CA ILE A 140 3.12 26.16 -0.28
C ILE A 140 1.78 26.30 0.45
N GLN A 141 0.82 27.02 -0.13
CA GLN A 141 -0.52 27.21 0.47
C GLN A 141 -1.26 25.87 0.58
N GLU A 142 -1.21 25.02 -0.45
CA GLU A 142 -1.83 23.69 -0.40
C GLU A 142 -1.11 22.76 0.60
N VAL A 143 0.21 22.84 0.70
CA VAL A 143 0.98 22.10 1.73
C VAL A 143 0.57 22.51 3.13
N MET A 144 0.36 23.79 3.37
CA MET A 144 -0.09 24.31 4.69
C MET A 144 -1.48 23.79 5.06
N LYS A 145 -2.37 23.53 4.09
CA LYS A 145 -3.68 22.92 4.37
C LYS A 145 -3.60 21.52 4.96
N ARG A 146 -2.50 20.79 4.75
CA ARG A 146 -2.26 19.48 5.38
C ARG A 146 -2.12 19.53 6.91
N VAL A 147 -1.88 20.72 7.47
CA VAL A 147 -1.82 20.94 8.92
C VAL A 147 -3.21 21.20 9.52
N LEU A 148 -4.17 21.61 8.70
CA LEU A 148 -5.54 21.87 9.12
C LEU A 148 -6.30 20.57 9.39
N PRO A 149 -7.41 20.60 10.18
CA PRO A 149 -8.28 19.45 10.38
C PRO A 149 -8.91 18.97 9.07
N GLY A 150 -9.15 17.66 8.97
CA GLY A 150 -9.74 16.99 7.80
C GLY A 150 -8.72 16.37 6.86
N PRO A 151 -9.12 15.34 6.11
CA PRO A 151 -8.24 14.67 5.18
C PRO A 151 -7.90 15.57 4.00
N PRO A 152 -6.71 15.41 3.38
CA PRO A 152 -6.39 16.09 2.13
C PRO A 152 -7.46 15.80 1.05
N LYS A 153 -7.75 16.78 0.21
CA LYS A 153 -8.79 16.64 -0.85
C LYS A 153 -8.69 15.35 -1.68
N PRO A 154 -7.51 14.90 -2.13
CA PRO A 154 -7.39 13.64 -2.85
C PRO A 154 -7.79 12.42 -2.01
N VAL A 155 -7.47 12.41 -0.72
CA VAL A 155 -7.86 11.33 0.20
C VAL A 155 -9.36 11.35 0.43
N GLN A 156 -9.96 12.55 0.57
CA GLN A 156 -11.41 12.69 0.69
C GLN A 156 -12.14 12.15 -0.56
N ALA A 157 -11.62 12.42 -1.76
CA ALA A 157 -12.19 11.89 -3.00
C ALA A 157 -12.15 10.34 -3.05
N PHE A 158 -11.07 9.72 -2.55
CA PHE A 158 -11.01 8.26 -2.42
C PHE A 158 -12.00 7.70 -1.40
N LYS A 159 -12.25 8.41 -0.29
CA LYS A 159 -13.31 8.01 0.67
C LYS A 159 -14.71 8.05 0.06
N GLU A 160 -14.96 9.01 -0.81
CA GLU A 160 -16.30 9.23 -1.43
C GLU A 160 -16.53 8.34 -2.65
N TYR A 161 -15.52 8.13 -3.47
CA TYR A 161 -15.67 7.50 -4.79
C TYR A 161 -14.85 6.20 -4.94
N GLY A 162 -13.93 5.91 -4.02
CA GLY A 162 -13.05 4.74 -4.10
C GLY A 162 -13.80 3.45 -3.75
N GLU A 163 -13.82 2.49 -4.65
CA GLU A 163 -14.48 1.19 -4.43
C GLU A 163 -13.85 0.34 -3.32
N ASP A 164 -12.61 0.64 -2.94
CA ASP A 164 -11.87 -0.10 -1.91
C ASP A 164 -12.13 0.43 -0.48
N PHE A 165 -12.99 1.46 -0.31
CA PHE A 165 -13.25 2.09 0.99
C PHE A 165 -14.63 1.71 1.51
N ILE A 166 -14.70 1.38 2.80
CA ILE A 166 -15.92 1.11 3.54
C ILE A 166 -15.92 1.98 4.78
N MET A 167 -17.00 2.69 5.02
CA MET A 167 -17.21 3.49 6.23
C MET A 167 -18.41 2.94 7.00
N ALA A 168 -18.26 2.77 8.32
CA ALA A 168 -19.30 2.27 9.18
C ALA A 168 -19.27 2.93 10.57
N HIS A 169 -20.41 2.92 11.25
CA HIS A 169 -20.51 3.42 12.62
C HIS A 169 -20.28 2.33 13.67
N SER A 170 -20.34 1.08 13.27
CA SER A 170 -20.04 -0.08 14.13
C SER A 170 -19.02 -1.00 13.47
N LEU A 171 -18.29 -1.76 14.31
CA LEU A 171 -17.35 -2.76 13.80
C LEU A 171 -18.07 -3.90 13.06
N GLN A 172 -19.28 -4.25 13.49
CA GLN A 172 -20.07 -5.30 12.84
C GLN A 172 -20.42 -4.90 11.41
N GLU A 173 -21.01 -3.72 11.20
CA GLU A 173 -21.30 -3.19 9.87
C GLU A 173 -20.04 -3.10 9.00
N LEU A 174 -18.89 -2.74 9.63
CA LEU A 174 -17.61 -2.66 8.90
C LEU A 174 -17.21 -4.03 8.37
N VAL A 175 -17.21 -5.07 9.20
CA VAL A 175 -16.83 -6.44 8.82
C VAL A 175 -17.79 -7.03 7.79
N GLU A 176 -19.10 -6.81 7.95
CA GLU A 176 -20.09 -7.19 6.95
C GLU A 176 -19.82 -6.53 5.59
N GLY A 177 -19.51 -5.22 5.58
CA GLY A 177 -19.12 -4.50 4.37
C GLY A 177 -17.82 -5.01 3.75
N MET A 178 -16.83 -5.39 4.57
CA MET A 178 -15.57 -5.99 4.10
C MET A 178 -15.82 -7.34 3.41
N ASN A 179 -16.61 -8.22 4.00
CA ASN A 179 -17.01 -9.50 3.40
C ASN A 179 -17.79 -9.28 2.10
N GLN A 180 -18.74 -8.36 2.07
CA GLN A 180 -19.50 -8.01 0.86
C GLN A 180 -18.58 -7.51 -0.25
N LEU A 181 -17.64 -6.60 0.06
CA LEU A 181 -16.68 -6.08 -0.93
C LEU A 181 -15.72 -7.17 -1.43
N ALA A 182 -15.31 -8.09 -0.56
CA ALA A 182 -14.45 -9.22 -0.95
C ALA A 182 -15.21 -10.28 -1.76
N GLY A 183 -16.54 -10.35 -1.63
CA GLY A 183 -17.39 -11.37 -2.27
C GLY A 183 -17.27 -12.73 -1.59
N ASN A 184 -17.02 -12.75 -0.28
CA ASN A 184 -16.89 -13.97 0.54
C ASN A 184 -17.26 -13.69 2.01
N GLU A 185 -17.22 -14.73 2.86
CA GLU A 185 -17.55 -14.65 4.30
C GLU A 185 -16.34 -15.08 5.15
N LEU A 186 -15.13 -14.70 4.76
CA LEU A 186 -13.91 -15.13 5.44
C LEU A 186 -13.65 -14.40 6.76
N LEU A 187 -14.14 -13.17 6.88
CA LEU A 187 -13.87 -12.33 8.04
C LEU A 187 -14.90 -12.60 9.15
N ASP A 188 -14.41 -13.10 10.28
CA ASP A 188 -15.21 -13.27 11.48
C ASP A 188 -15.16 -12.01 12.36
N PHE A 189 -16.34 -11.50 12.71
CA PHE A 189 -16.47 -10.29 13.53
C PHE A 189 -15.83 -10.43 14.91
N LEU A 190 -16.04 -11.57 15.59
CA LEU A 190 -15.51 -11.75 16.95
C LEU A 190 -14.00 -11.85 16.94
N HIS A 191 -13.44 -12.56 15.97
CA HIS A 191 -11.99 -12.69 15.79
C HIS A 191 -11.31 -11.34 15.55
N ILE A 192 -11.85 -10.52 14.64
CA ILE A 192 -11.32 -9.17 14.38
C ILE A 192 -11.46 -8.28 15.62
N LYS A 193 -12.63 -8.34 16.29
CA LYS A 193 -12.89 -7.55 17.48
C LYS A 193 -11.91 -7.85 18.60
N GLU A 194 -11.61 -9.12 18.87
CA GLU A 194 -10.65 -9.51 19.91
C GLU A 194 -9.27 -8.94 19.68
N GLN A 195 -8.79 -8.97 18.44
CA GLN A 195 -7.48 -8.42 18.06
C GLN A 195 -7.44 -6.89 18.20
N ILE A 196 -8.52 -6.20 17.80
CA ILE A 196 -8.63 -4.75 17.99
C ILE A 196 -8.64 -4.40 19.47
N LEU A 197 -9.43 -5.10 20.29
CA LEU A 197 -9.49 -4.89 21.74
C LEU A 197 -8.14 -5.18 22.42
N ALA A 198 -7.40 -6.18 21.95
CA ALA A 198 -6.05 -6.47 22.44
C ALA A 198 -5.10 -5.28 22.19
N ARG A 199 -5.08 -4.74 20.96
CA ARG A 199 -4.30 -3.56 20.62
C ARG A 199 -4.77 -2.30 21.39
N ASP A 200 -6.08 -2.11 21.54
CA ASP A 200 -6.65 -0.94 22.19
C ASP A 200 -6.35 -0.89 23.69
N ARG A 201 -6.22 -2.05 24.36
CA ARG A 201 -5.71 -2.12 25.74
C ARG A 201 -4.27 -1.61 25.85
N GLU A 202 -3.43 -1.87 24.85
CA GLU A 202 -2.04 -1.45 24.85
C GLU A 202 -1.85 0.06 24.62
N ILE A 203 -2.87 0.75 24.11
CA ILE A 203 -2.83 2.22 23.97
C ILE A 203 -2.74 2.92 25.33
N ASP A 204 -3.40 2.41 26.36
CA ASP A 204 -3.39 2.98 27.70
C ASP A 204 -2.21 2.46 28.55
N ASN A 205 -1.55 1.40 28.10
CA ASN A 205 -0.42 0.78 28.81
C ASN A 205 0.89 1.50 28.52
N THR A 206 1.46 2.19 29.52
CA THR A 206 2.77 2.86 29.41
C THR A 206 3.91 1.89 29.16
N PHE A 207 3.77 0.65 29.60
CA PHE A 207 4.76 -0.42 29.44
C PHE A 207 4.42 -1.38 28.30
N THR A 208 3.67 -0.89 27.31
CA THR A 208 3.21 -1.71 26.18
C THR A 208 4.30 -2.59 25.58
N LYS A 209 3.90 -3.80 25.22
CA LYS A 209 4.72 -4.75 24.43
C LYS A 209 4.22 -4.86 22.98
N ASP A 210 3.13 -4.20 22.65
CA ASP A 210 2.68 -4.12 21.26
C ASP A 210 3.68 -3.30 20.43
N ALA A 211 4.30 -3.96 19.46
CA ALA A 211 5.36 -3.36 18.66
C ALA A 211 4.84 -2.20 17.79
N GLN A 212 3.60 -2.28 17.29
CA GLN A 212 3.00 -1.20 16.51
C GLN A 212 2.72 0.03 17.39
N VAL A 213 2.16 -0.17 18.58
CA VAL A 213 1.92 0.94 19.53
C VAL A 213 3.24 1.62 19.92
N THR A 214 4.29 0.83 20.12
CA THR A 214 5.65 1.36 20.36
C THR A 214 6.17 2.15 19.17
N ALA A 215 5.99 1.66 17.96
CA ALA A 215 6.38 2.35 16.72
C ALA A 215 5.61 3.68 16.54
N ILE A 216 4.30 3.71 16.80
CA ILE A 216 3.48 4.94 16.76
C ILE A 216 4.02 5.99 17.74
N ARG A 217 4.31 5.57 18.97
CA ARG A 217 4.88 6.47 19.98
C ARG A 217 6.27 6.96 19.59
N GLY A 218 7.13 6.07 19.09
CA GLY A 218 8.48 6.38 18.64
C GLY A 218 8.50 7.39 17.47
N ALA A 219 7.65 7.18 16.47
CA ALA A 219 7.53 8.08 15.31
C ALA A 219 7.16 9.51 15.73
N ARG A 220 6.35 9.69 16.78
CA ARG A 220 5.94 11.01 17.28
C ARG A 220 7.03 11.75 18.07
N ASN A 221 8.19 11.16 18.29
CA ASN A 221 9.35 11.87 18.83
C ASN A 221 9.95 12.84 17.81
N TYR A 222 9.79 12.57 16.53
CA TYR A 222 10.13 13.52 15.48
C TYR A 222 9.00 14.55 15.30
N ILE A 223 9.34 15.83 15.41
CA ILE A 223 8.35 16.92 15.42
C ILE A 223 7.55 17.00 14.12
N GLY A 224 8.19 16.74 12.97
CA GLY A 224 7.53 16.72 11.67
C GLY A 224 6.42 15.67 11.61
N ASP A 225 6.74 14.44 12.00
CA ASP A 225 5.75 13.35 12.02
C ASP A 225 4.64 13.61 13.03
N LYS A 226 4.98 14.11 14.21
CA LYS A 226 3.99 14.49 15.22
C LYS A 226 2.99 15.52 14.71
N LEU A 227 3.43 16.47 13.88
CA LEU A 227 2.59 17.56 13.38
C LEU A 227 1.76 17.16 12.16
N ILE A 228 2.33 16.40 11.20
CA ILE A 228 1.70 16.25 9.88
C ILE A 228 1.53 14.80 9.39
N ARG A 229 2.11 13.79 10.08
CA ARG A 229 2.20 12.44 9.54
C ARG A 229 1.72 11.33 10.46
N VAL A 230 1.68 11.53 11.77
CA VAL A 230 1.33 10.48 12.73
C VAL A 230 0.26 10.97 13.69
N ALA A 231 -0.89 10.31 13.68
CA ALA A 231 -2.01 10.61 14.57
C ALA A 231 -1.62 10.45 16.06
N LYS A 232 -2.27 11.20 16.94
CA LYS A 232 -2.13 10.93 18.38
C LYS A 232 -2.62 9.52 18.68
N PRO A 233 -1.85 8.69 19.41
CA PRO A 233 -2.29 7.35 19.76
C PRO A 233 -3.68 7.37 20.39
N HIS A 234 -4.60 6.56 19.87
CA HIS A 234 -5.95 6.41 20.37
C HIS A 234 -6.48 5.00 20.05
N LYS A 235 -7.55 4.60 20.72
CA LYS A 235 -8.21 3.32 20.47
C LYS A 235 -8.93 3.34 19.14
N ILE A 236 -8.90 2.22 18.42
CA ILE A 236 -9.69 2.07 17.19
C ILE A 236 -11.17 2.14 17.48
N LEU A 237 -11.61 1.52 18.59
CA LEU A 237 -13.01 1.52 18.98
C LEU A 237 -13.43 2.72 19.87
N ASP A 238 -12.67 3.82 19.83
CA ASP A 238 -13.05 5.07 20.49
C ASP A 238 -14.14 5.79 19.67
N PRO A 239 -15.37 5.93 20.18
CA PRO A 239 -16.44 6.63 19.44
C PRO A 239 -16.10 8.08 19.09
N GLN A 240 -15.18 8.70 19.84
CA GLN A 240 -14.73 10.07 19.56
C GLN A 240 -13.69 10.16 18.45
N ALA A 241 -13.23 9.03 17.93
CA ALA A 241 -12.25 8.98 16.82
C ALA A 241 -12.91 9.09 15.43
N GLY A 242 -14.23 9.28 15.38
CA GLY A 242 -15.02 9.31 14.14
C GLY A 242 -15.45 7.91 13.68
N PRO A 243 -16.03 7.80 12.49
CA PRO A 243 -16.43 6.52 11.94
C PRO A 243 -15.22 5.58 11.77
N LEU A 244 -15.51 4.28 11.78
CA LEU A 244 -14.57 3.24 11.40
C LEU A 244 -14.46 3.19 9.87
N ILE A 245 -13.26 2.94 9.41
CA ILE A 245 -12.97 2.84 7.97
C ILE A 245 -12.20 1.54 7.74
N ALA A 246 -12.65 0.75 6.78
CA ALA A 246 -11.86 -0.32 6.22
C ALA A 246 -11.41 0.04 4.81
N VAL A 247 -10.17 -0.32 4.46
CA VAL A 247 -9.63 -0.09 3.14
C VAL A 247 -9.07 -1.41 2.62
N ARG A 248 -9.64 -1.91 1.51
CA ARG A 248 -9.08 -3.06 0.81
C ARG A 248 -7.82 -2.64 0.06
N LEU A 249 -6.72 -3.32 0.34
CA LEU A 249 -5.43 -3.07 -0.25
C LEU A 249 -5.13 -4.11 -1.31
N ASN A 250 -4.76 -3.66 -2.49
CA ASN A 250 -4.36 -4.50 -3.62
C ASN A 250 -2.84 -4.46 -3.81
N ILE A 251 -2.28 -5.51 -4.40
CA ILE A 251 -0.87 -5.49 -4.80
C ILE A 251 -0.74 -4.55 -6.00
N LEU A 252 0.12 -3.54 -5.84
CA LEU A 252 0.40 -2.55 -6.87
C LEU A 252 1.81 -2.78 -7.43
N THR A 253 1.91 -2.95 -8.74
CA THR A 253 3.19 -3.02 -9.44
C THR A 253 3.53 -1.69 -10.10
N ARG A 254 4.80 -1.34 -10.11
CA ARG A 254 5.23 -0.05 -10.61
C ARG A 254 6.56 -0.07 -11.34
N LYS A 255 7.53 -0.83 -10.85
CA LYS A 255 8.92 -0.80 -11.31
C LYS A 255 9.51 -2.21 -11.37
N THR A 256 10.45 -2.40 -12.27
CA THR A 256 11.39 -3.52 -12.23
C THR A 256 12.67 -3.09 -11.51
N LEU A 257 13.32 -4.03 -10.84
CA LEU A 257 14.66 -3.88 -10.27
C LEU A 257 15.70 -4.61 -11.15
N GLY A 258 15.21 -5.45 -12.07
CA GLY A 258 15.98 -6.02 -13.16
C GLY A 258 15.93 -5.12 -14.38
N GLY A 259 16.66 -5.48 -15.42
CA GLY A 259 16.70 -4.74 -16.67
C GLY A 259 17.87 -5.14 -17.55
N LEU A 260 18.20 -4.30 -18.51
CA LEU A 260 19.35 -4.49 -19.36
C LEU A 260 20.64 -4.44 -18.55
N GLN A 261 21.52 -5.40 -18.78
CA GLN A 261 22.85 -5.37 -18.21
C GLN A 261 23.69 -4.37 -18.98
N THR A 262 24.37 -3.48 -18.24
CA THR A 262 25.27 -2.49 -18.81
C THR A 262 26.63 -2.53 -18.13
N ASP A 263 27.66 -2.02 -18.79
CA ASP A 263 28.90 -1.68 -18.12
C ASP A 263 28.77 -0.37 -17.32
N LEU A 264 29.87 0.05 -16.68
CA LEU A 264 29.92 1.27 -15.88
C LEU A 264 29.75 2.57 -16.71
N ASN A 265 29.85 2.50 -18.03
CA ASN A 265 29.62 3.62 -18.93
C ASN A 265 28.19 3.63 -19.51
N GLY A 266 27.33 2.66 -19.11
CA GLY A 266 25.98 2.56 -19.60
C GLY A 266 25.82 1.83 -20.93
N ALA A 267 26.89 1.29 -21.52
CA ALA A 267 26.80 0.50 -22.74
C ALA A 267 26.17 -0.88 -22.45
N VAL A 268 25.16 -1.26 -23.25
CA VAL A 268 24.46 -2.55 -23.10
C VAL A 268 25.41 -3.69 -23.45
N LEU A 269 25.34 -4.76 -22.64
CA LEU A 269 26.14 -5.97 -22.80
C LEU A 269 25.30 -7.12 -23.37
N ASN A 270 25.95 -7.96 -24.16
CA ASN A 270 25.40 -9.24 -24.63
C ASN A 270 25.71 -10.37 -23.63
N ASP A 271 25.32 -11.61 -23.98
CA ASP A 271 25.53 -12.80 -23.13
C ASP A 271 27.01 -13.17 -22.93
N THR A 272 27.91 -12.62 -23.71
CA THR A 272 29.37 -12.82 -23.59
C THR A 272 30.11 -11.61 -22.96
N ASP A 273 29.35 -10.73 -22.27
CA ASP A 273 29.86 -9.50 -21.66
C ASP A 273 30.53 -8.49 -22.64
N GLN A 274 30.22 -8.58 -23.91
CA GLN A 274 30.67 -7.63 -24.91
C GLN A 274 29.63 -6.53 -25.11
N ARG A 275 30.13 -5.31 -25.39
CA ARG A 275 29.25 -4.17 -25.71
C ARG A 275 28.53 -4.42 -27.04
N ILE A 276 27.25 -4.10 -27.06
CA ILE A 276 26.48 -4.05 -28.30
C ILE A 276 26.79 -2.73 -28.96
N PRO A 277 27.24 -2.73 -30.25
CA PRO A 277 27.41 -1.50 -31.02
C PRO A 277 26.08 -0.75 -31.15
N GLY A 278 26.06 0.53 -30.79
CA GLY A 278 24.91 1.43 -30.91
C GLY A 278 25.12 2.47 -31.98
#